data_ed91f52204198b892dc047d2db47e138
#
_entry.id   ed91f52204198b892dc047d2db47e138
#
_cell.length_a   1.000
_cell.length_b   1.000
_cell.length_c   1.000
_cell.angle_alpha   90.00
_cell.angle_beta   90.00
_cell.angle_gamma   90.00
#
_symmetry.space_group_name_H-M   'P 1'
#
loop_
_entity.id
_entity.type
_entity.pdbx_description
1 polymer ?
#
loop_
_entity_poly.entity_id
_entity_poly.type
_entity_poly.pdbx_seq_one_letter_code
_entity_poly.pdbx_strand_id
1 'polypeptide(L)'
;DESTISAGSKIVLGMFAGEDVAERLNQGCHCITLDRLALQRALDAEVGAPGFAATLTASHPSLFSNVPVFVAPDTMLVMTRTVEAIESAALLPDYRAAVLAWAPEIASTDFGPAGALMGYDFHITPDGPLLIEVNTNAGGAFFNALLAEAQRACCADARLSINTIADAQDFGARIAAMFVAEWQRQRGSGRPMTIAIVDD
;
A
#
# COMPACT_ATOMS: atom_id res chain seq x y z
N ASP A 1 -14.57 -29.03 -1.34
CA ASP A 1 -14.66 -27.91 -2.28
C ASP A 1 -13.78 -26.79 -1.75
N GLU A 2 -12.56 -26.75 -2.25
CA GLU A 2 -11.64 -25.65 -2.05
C GLU A 2 -12.17 -24.43 -2.80
N SER A 3 -12.94 -23.61 -2.11
CA SER A 3 -13.30 -22.29 -2.59
C SER A 3 -12.05 -21.43 -2.64
N THR A 4 -11.58 -21.17 -3.84
CA THR A 4 -10.50 -20.26 -4.21
C THR A 4 -10.73 -18.91 -3.55
N ILE A 5 -10.04 -18.66 -2.45
CA ILE A 5 -9.90 -17.31 -1.91
C ILE A 5 -9.15 -16.53 -2.98
N SER A 6 -9.85 -15.65 -3.66
CA SER A 6 -9.26 -14.72 -4.63
C SER A 6 -8.14 -13.97 -3.91
N ALA A 7 -6.92 -14.25 -4.29
CA ALA A 7 -5.75 -13.55 -3.79
C ALA A 7 -5.87 -12.09 -4.23
N GLY A 8 -6.39 -11.25 -3.35
CA GLY A 8 -6.24 -9.81 -3.47
C GLY A 8 -4.75 -9.53 -3.63
N SER A 9 -4.38 -8.86 -4.71
CA SER A 9 -2.99 -8.59 -5.04
C SER A 9 -2.32 -7.83 -3.90
N LYS A 10 -1.52 -8.54 -3.11
CA LYS A 10 -0.73 -7.93 -2.02
C LYS A 10 0.37 -7.11 -2.66
N ILE A 11 0.25 -5.79 -2.60
CA ILE A 11 1.31 -4.88 -3.01
C ILE A 11 2.08 -4.54 -1.76
N VAL A 12 3.26 -5.09 -1.62
CA VAL A 12 4.19 -4.76 -0.56
C VAL A 12 5.28 -3.89 -1.14
N LEU A 13 5.27 -2.62 -0.81
CA LEU A 13 6.33 -1.68 -1.14
C LEU A 13 7.28 -1.61 0.07
N GLY A 14 8.37 -2.37 -0.01
CA GLY A 14 9.36 -2.39 1.06
C GLY A 14 10.75 -2.80 0.54
N MET A 15 11.78 -2.37 1.25
CA MET A 15 13.14 -2.82 1.02
C MET A 15 13.40 -4.05 1.88
N PHE A 16 13.63 -5.21 1.27
CA PHE A 16 13.89 -6.45 1.98
C PHE A 16 15.38 -6.63 2.27
N ALA A 17 15.71 -6.89 3.52
CA ALA A 17 17.03 -7.24 4.00
C ALA A 17 16.92 -8.44 4.95
N GLY A 18 18.00 -9.22 5.14
CA GLY A 18 18.07 -10.20 6.24
C GLY A 18 17.83 -9.48 7.59
N GLU A 19 17.32 -10.19 8.61
CA GLU A 19 16.88 -9.59 9.87
C GLU A 19 17.98 -8.73 10.49
N ASP A 20 19.21 -9.27 10.64
CA ASP A 20 20.38 -8.52 11.15
C ASP A 20 20.76 -7.31 10.27
N VAL A 21 20.53 -7.40 8.97
CA VAL A 21 20.86 -6.33 8.02
C VAL A 21 19.82 -5.21 8.11
N ALA A 22 18.53 -5.53 8.19
CA ALA A 22 17.47 -4.55 8.32
C ALA A 22 17.61 -3.75 9.62
N GLU A 23 17.83 -4.42 10.74
CA GLU A 23 18.03 -3.78 12.04
C GLU A 23 19.25 -2.86 12.02
N ARG A 24 20.40 -3.36 11.55
CA ARG A 24 21.64 -2.57 11.45
C ARG A 24 21.47 -1.35 10.55
N LEU A 25 20.75 -1.46 9.43
CA LEU A 25 20.48 -0.34 8.55
C LEU A 25 19.53 0.68 9.20
N ASN A 26 18.50 0.24 9.90
CA ASN A 26 17.58 1.12 10.61
C ASN A 26 18.26 1.86 11.76
N GLN A 27 19.23 1.25 12.43
CA GLN A 27 19.98 1.89 13.52
C GLN A 27 21.10 2.81 13.04
N GLY A 28 21.76 2.47 11.94
CA GLY A 28 23.01 3.10 11.51
C GLY A 28 22.97 3.83 10.17
N CYS A 29 21.97 3.60 9.34
CA CYS A 29 21.87 4.24 8.03
C CYS A 29 20.91 5.44 8.06
N HIS A 30 21.46 6.64 8.19
CA HIS A 30 20.71 7.89 8.14
C HIS A 30 20.89 8.63 6.79
N CYS A 31 21.21 7.87 5.74
CA CYS A 31 21.44 8.42 4.41
C CYS A 31 20.12 8.94 3.80
N ILE A 32 20.18 10.07 3.12
CA ILE A 32 19.09 10.52 2.26
C ILE A 32 19.16 9.68 0.99
N THR A 33 18.17 8.80 0.82
CA THR A 33 18.09 7.88 -0.33
C THR A 33 17.15 8.38 -1.42
N LEU A 34 16.33 9.38 -1.13
CA LEU A 34 15.38 9.95 -2.07
C LEU A 34 16.05 10.85 -3.10
N ASP A 35 15.95 10.48 -4.37
CA ASP A 35 16.24 11.36 -5.51
C ASP A 35 15.03 12.26 -5.78
N ARG A 36 15.05 13.46 -5.20
CA ARG A 36 13.95 14.43 -5.30
C ARG A 36 13.67 14.88 -6.73
N LEU A 37 14.70 14.96 -7.59
CA LEU A 37 14.50 15.32 -8.99
C LEU A 37 13.86 14.18 -9.80
N ALA A 38 14.21 12.94 -9.48
CA ALA A 38 13.56 11.77 -10.08
C ALA A 38 12.09 11.69 -9.65
N LEU A 39 11.80 11.87 -8.36
CA LEU A 39 10.43 11.90 -7.84
C LEU A 39 9.60 13.03 -8.49
N GLN A 40 10.17 14.21 -8.62
CA GLN A 40 9.51 15.36 -9.23
C GLN A 40 9.12 15.07 -10.69
N ARG A 41 10.06 14.50 -11.46
CA ARG A 41 9.80 14.12 -12.86
C ARG A 41 8.74 13.01 -12.96
N ALA A 42 8.77 12.03 -12.07
CA ALA A 42 7.80 10.95 -12.04
C ALA A 42 6.38 11.46 -11.74
N LEU A 43 6.24 12.33 -10.74
CA LEU A 43 4.97 12.97 -10.38
C LEU A 43 4.40 13.82 -11.51
N ASP A 44 5.22 14.70 -12.11
CA ASP A 44 4.80 15.55 -13.22
C ASP A 44 4.39 14.73 -14.46
N ALA A 45 5.12 13.62 -14.73
CA ALA A 45 4.82 12.74 -15.84
C ALA A 45 3.52 11.95 -15.63
N GLU A 46 3.31 11.42 -14.43
CA GLU A 46 2.12 10.63 -14.09
C GLU A 46 0.84 11.48 -14.19
N VAL A 47 0.88 12.71 -13.70
CA VAL A 47 -0.26 13.64 -13.76
C VAL A 47 -0.39 14.30 -15.13
N GLY A 48 0.67 14.31 -15.95
CA GLY A 48 0.72 15.03 -17.22
C GLY A 48 0.70 16.55 -17.06
N ALA A 49 1.10 17.07 -15.89
CA ALA A 49 1.06 18.50 -15.56
C ALA A 49 2.42 18.97 -15.04
N PRO A 50 3.24 19.62 -15.88
CA PRO A 50 4.51 20.20 -15.45
C PRO A 50 4.33 21.17 -14.27
N GLY A 51 5.12 21.01 -13.22
CA GLY A 51 5.05 21.85 -12.01
C GLY A 51 4.07 21.34 -10.95
N PHE A 52 3.32 20.27 -11.21
CA PHE A 52 2.45 19.63 -10.22
C PHE A 52 3.23 19.23 -8.96
N ALA A 53 4.38 18.55 -9.14
CA ALA A 53 5.21 18.11 -8.03
C ALA A 53 5.73 19.28 -7.17
N ALA A 54 6.07 20.40 -7.77
CA ALA A 54 6.51 21.59 -7.04
C ALA A 54 5.37 22.17 -6.18
N THR A 55 4.16 22.24 -6.72
CA THR A 55 2.96 22.68 -5.98
C THR A 55 2.64 21.73 -4.84
N LEU A 56 2.64 20.43 -5.11
CA LEU A 56 2.36 19.40 -4.11
C LEU A 56 3.35 19.44 -2.95
N THR A 57 4.65 19.53 -3.24
CA THR A 57 5.69 19.55 -2.20
C THR A 57 5.73 20.89 -1.44
N ALA A 58 5.29 21.98 -2.04
CA ALA A 58 5.15 23.26 -1.35
C ALA A 58 3.98 23.25 -0.37
N SER A 59 2.85 22.65 -0.74
CA SER A 59 1.69 22.54 0.14
C SER A 59 1.83 21.43 1.20
N HIS A 60 2.59 20.36 0.89
CA HIS A 60 2.79 19.21 1.77
C HIS A 60 4.29 18.86 1.90
N PRO A 61 5.08 19.65 2.60
CA PRO A 61 6.54 19.51 2.64
C PRO A 61 7.03 18.20 3.30
N SER A 62 6.19 17.58 4.12
CA SER A 62 6.48 16.32 4.83
C SER A 62 5.84 15.08 4.18
N LEU A 63 5.24 15.21 3.01
CA LEU A 63 4.54 14.10 2.35
C LEU A 63 5.46 12.92 2.02
N PHE A 64 6.71 13.20 1.64
CA PHE A 64 7.68 12.18 1.25
C PHE A 64 8.85 12.11 2.23
N SER A 65 9.06 10.94 2.80
CA SER A 65 10.25 10.68 3.63
C SER A 65 11.51 10.64 2.79
N ASN A 66 12.59 11.24 3.33
CA ASN A 66 13.92 11.16 2.73
C ASN A 66 14.70 9.91 3.15
N VAL A 67 14.26 9.25 4.21
CA VAL A 67 14.94 8.13 4.85
C VAL A 67 14.04 6.90 4.76
N PRO A 68 14.55 5.77 4.25
CA PRO A 68 13.79 4.54 4.17
C PRO A 68 13.71 3.85 5.54
N VAL A 69 12.70 3.00 5.69
CA VAL A 69 12.64 1.99 6.75
C VAL A 69 12.89 0.63 6.10
N PHE A 70 13.86 -0.10 6.61
CA PHE A 70 14.20 -1.43 6.13
C PHE A 70 13.41 -2.46 6.91
N VAL A 71 12.73 -3.36 6.20
CA VAL A 71 11.87 -4.39 6.81
C VAL A 71 12.39 -5.77 6.40
N ALA A 72 12.65 -6.61 7.41
CA ALA A 72 13.08 -7.99 7.17
C ALA A 72 11.95 -8.85 6.59
N PRO A 73 12.25 -9.87 5.77
CA PRO A 73 11.24 -10.76 5.20
C PRO A 73 10.37 -11.45 6.26
N ASP A 74 10.93 -11.85 7.38
CA ASP A 74 10.20 -12.48 8.46
C ASP A 74 9.24 -11.50 9.15
N THR A 75 9.66 -10.24 9.34
CA THR A 75 8.80 -9.16 9.81
C THR A 75 7.63 -8.94 8.83
N MET A 76 7.91 -8.90 7.52
CA MET A 76 6.87 -8.81 6.50
C MET A 76 5.89 -9.98 6.53
N LEU A 77 6.40 -11.20 6.79
CA LEU A 77 5.54 -12.37 6.93
C LEU A 77 4.60 -12.24 8.12
N VAL A 78 5.08 -11.76 9.26
CA VAL A 78 4.25 -11.50 10.45
C VAL A 78 3.19 -10.45 10.15
N MET A 79 3.55 -9.32 9.51
CA MET A 79 2.59 -8.28 9.09
C MET A 79 1.52 -8.86 8.15
N THR A 80 1.93 -9.66 7.16
CA THR A 80 1.00 -10.31 6.24
C THR A 80 0.02 -11.24 6.96
N ARG A 81 0.50 -12.06 7.88
CA ARG A 81 -0.37 -12.96 8.68
C ARG A 81 -1.33 -12.18 9.58
N THR A 82 -0.89 -11.06 10.12
CA THR A 82 -1.76 -10.18 10.91
C THR A 82 -2.89 -9.63 10.05
N VAL A 83 -2.59 -9.15 8.84
CA VAL A 83 -3.60 -8.69 7.88
C VAL A 83 -4.58 -9.82 7.55
N GLU A 84 -4.09 -11.01 7.22
CA GLU A 84 -4.94 -12.18 6.91
C GLU A 84 -5.85 -12.57 8.08
N ALA A 85 -5.35 -12.48 9.31
CA ALA A 85 -6.15 -12.77 10.50
C ALA A 85 -7.26 -11.73 10.71
N ILE A 86 -6.98 -10.45 10.48
CA ILE A 86 -7.98 -9.36 10.60
C ILE A 86 -9.05 -9.52 9.53
N GLU A 87 -8.66 -9.72 8.27
CA GLU A 87 -9.61 -9.95 7.17
C GLU A 87 -10.47 -11.17 7.44
N SER A 88 -9.88 -12.26 7.94
CA SER A 88 -10.62 -13.46 8.32
C SER A 88 -11.61 -13.22 9.46
N ALA A 89 -11.19 -12.46 10.48
CA ALA A 89 -12.07 -12.11 11.60
C ALA A 89 -13.24 -11.24 11.15
N ALA A 90 -13.01 -10.30 10.24
CA ALA A 90 -14.05 -9.44 9.68
C ALA A 90 -15.13 -10.21 8.89
N LEU A 91 -14.81 -11.41 8.42
CA LEU A 91 -15.75 -12.28 7.70
C LEU A 91 -16.56 -13.21 8.62
N LEU A 92 -16.23 -13.30 9.92
CA LEU A 92 -16.97 -14.15 10.86
C LEU A 92 -18.42 -13.68 11.00
N PRO A 93 -19.43 -14.59 10.89
CA PRO A 93 -20.84 -14.22 10.98
C PRO A 93 -21.19 -13.50 12.28
N ASP A 94 -20.69 -13.97 13.43
CA ASP A 94 -20.96 -13.39 14.73
C ASP A 94 -20.34 -11.99 14.87
N TYR A 95 -19.13 -11.79 14.35
CA TYR A 95 -18.50 -10.47 14.32
C TYR A 95 -19.31 -9.50 13.45
N ARG A 96 -19.70 -9.91 12.26
CA ARG A 96 -20.54 -9.10 11.37
C ARG A 96 -21.88 -8.75 12.01
N ALA A 97 -22.54 -9.70 12.63
CA ALA A 97 -23.80 -9.46 13.33
C ALA A 97 -23.64 -8.42 14.47
N ALA A 98 -22.58 -8.55 15.28
CA ALA A 98 -22.28 -7.62 16.36
C ALA A 98 -21.98 -6.20 15.84
N VAL A 99 -21.23 -6.06 14.76
CA VAL A 99 -20.91 -4.75 14.15
C VAL A 99 -22.13 -4.12 13.52
N LEU A 100 -22.92 -4.88 12.77
CA LEU A 100 -24.13 -4.37 12.10
C LEU A 100 -25.23 -3.96 13.08
N ALA A 101 -25.21 -4.45 14.32
CA ALA A 101 -26.18 -4.06 15.35
C ALA A 101 -26.11 -2.57 15.73
N TRP A 102 -24.97 -1.91 15.52
CA TRP A 102 -24.76 -0.48 15.83
C TRP A 102 -24.33 0.36 14.61
N ALA A 103 -23.99 -0.30 13.49
CA ALA A 103 -23.62 0.39 12.27
C ALA A 103 -24.82 1.08 11.60
N PRO A 104 -24.61 2.10 10.78
CA PRO A 104 -25.67 2.69 9.96
C PRO A 104 -26.36 1.64 9.08
N GLU A 105 -27.66 1.79 8.85
CA GLU A 105 -28.49 0.84 8.08
C GLU A 105 -27.89 0.48 6.71
N ILE A 106 -27.27 1.45 6.04
CA ILE A 106 -26.63 1.27 4.75
C ILE A 106 -25.53 0.19 4.78
N ALA A 107 -24.87 -0.03 5.91
CA ALA A 107 -23.82 -1.02 6.07
C ALA A 107 -24.32 -2.47 5.95
N SER A 108 -25.63 -2.70 6.10
CA SER A 108 -26.24 -4.02 5.92
C SER A 108 -26.45 -4.39 4.45
N THR A 109 -26.32 -3.43 3.53
CA THR A 109 -26.53 -3.66 2.09
C THR A 109 -25.26 -4.17 1.46
N ASP A 110 -25.32 -5.34 0.82
CA ASP A 110 -24.24 -5.86 0.00
C ASP A 110 -24.33 -5.28 -1.42
N PHE A 111 -23.40 -4.40 -1.75
CA PHE A 111 -23.29 -3.78 -3.07
C PHE A 111 -22.42 -4.60 -4.04
N GLY A 112 -21.89 -5.75 -3.62
CA GLY A 112 -21.04 -6.64 -4.42
C GLY A 112 -19.54 -6.36 -4.34
N PRO A 113 -19.02 -5.14 -4.50
CA PRO A 113 -17.59 -4.88 -4.32
C PRO A 113 -17.09 -5.20 -2.91
N ALA A 114 -15.90 -5.81 -2.83
CA ALA A 114 -15.29 -6.17 -1.54
C ALA A 114 -14.45 -5.04 -0.94
N GLY A 115 -14.16 -4.01 -1.73
CA GLY A 115 -13.29 -2.89 -1.37
C GLY A 115 -12.02 -2.83 -2.19
N ALA A 116 -11.38 -1.68 -2.18
CA ALA A 116 -10.15 -1.42 -2.93
C ALA A 116 -9.15 -0.66 -2.05
N LEU A 117 -7.86 -0.91 -2.26
CA LEU A 117 -6.76 -0.17 -1.63
C LEU A 117 -6.85 -0.09 -0.10
N MET A 118 -6.92 -1.23 0.57
CA MET A 118 -6.80 -1.30 2.03
C MET A 118 -5.36 -1.01 2.46
N GLY A 119 -5.17 -0.12 3.42
CA GLY A 119 -3.89 0.20 4.05
C GLY A 119 -3.84 -0.35 5.48
N TYR A 120 -2.67 -0.87 5.88
CA TYR A 120 -2.42 -1.37 7.21
C TYR A 120 -1.12 -0.78 7.73
N ASP A 121 -1.20 0.04 8.75
CA ASP A 121 -0.05 0.75 9.30
C ASP A 121 0.52 -0.01 10.49
N PHE A 122 1.84 -0.19 10.50
CA PHE A 122 2.54 -0.94 11.55
C PHE A 122 3.67 -0.13 12.16
N HIS A 123 3.81 -0.25 13.47
CA HIS A 123 5.04 0.06 14.16
C HIS A 123 5.98 -1.15 14.16
N ILE A 124 7.23 -0.96 13.77
CA ILE A 124 8.27 -1.96 13.89
C ILE A 124 8.92 -1.79 15.27
N THR A 125 8.80 -2.81 16.11
CA THR A 125 9.36 -2.82 17.46
C THR A 125 10.34 -3.97 17.63
N PRO A 126 11.19 -3.96 18.69
CA PRO A 126 12.06 -5.09 18.98
C PRO A 126 11.31 -6.43 19.20
N ASP A 127 10.05 -6.36 19.63
CA ASP A 127 9.19 -7.53 19.85
C ASP A 127 8.38 -7.92 18.62
N GLY A 128 8.62 -7.26 17.48
CA GLY A 128 7.94 -7.49 16.21
C GLY A 128 7.02 -6.32 15.77
N PRO A 129 6.34 -6.49 14.63
CA PRO A 129 5.44 -5.45 14.08
C PRO A 129 4.12 -5.43 14.86
N LEU A 130 3.71 -4.24 15.27
CA LEU A 130 2.42 -3.98 15.92
C LEU A 130 1.53 -3.17 15.00
N LEU A 131 0.33 -3.69 14.69
CA LEU A 131 -0.66 -2.96 13.90
C LEU A 131 -1.14 -1.73 14.67
N ILE A 132 -1.19 -0.58 14.00
CA ILE A 132 -1.67 0.70 14.53
C ILE A 132 -3.05 1.02 13.98
N GLU A 133 -3.21 0.95 12.66
CA GLU A 133 -4.37 1.46 11.96
C GLU A 133 -4.68 0.64 10.72
N VAL A 134 -5.97 0.58 10.38
CA VAL A 134 -6.48 0.03 9.12
C VAL A 134 -7.21 1.14 8.37
N ASN A 135 -6.71 1.48 7.19
CA ASN A 135 -7.30 2.45 6.29
C ASN A 135 -8.08 1.75 5.19
N THR A 136 -9.39 1.94 5.15
CA THR A 136 -10.27 1.32 4.13
C THR A 136 -10.23 2.02 2.78
N ASN A 137 -9.50 3.14 2.68
CA ASN A 137 -9.30 3.91 1.46
C ASN A 137 -7.88 4.48 1.42
N ALA A 138 -6.90 3.63 1.10
CA ALA A 138 -5.48 3.98 1.11
C ALA A 138 -5.06 4.76 -0.15
N GLY A 139 -5.53 6.00 -0.29
CA GLY A 139 -5.30 6.85 -1.48
C GLY A 139 -3.82 7.16 -1.76
N GLY A 140 -2.94 7.04 -0.76
CA GLY A 140 -1.50 7.28 -0.89
C GLY A 140 -0.69 6.20 -1.62
N ALA A 141 -1.32 5.11 -2.07
CA ALA A 141 -0.63 3.97 -2.66
C ALA A 141 0.21 4.33 -3.90
N PHE A 142 -0.30 5.22 -4.79
CA PHE A 142 0.46 5.70 -5.95
C PHE A 142 1.65 6.56 -5.56
N PHE A 143 1.52 7.42 -4.56
CA PHE A 143 2.65 8.19 -4.05
C PHE A 143 3.75 7.30 -3.50
N ASN A 144 3.39 6.21 -2.81
CA ASN A 144 4.35 5.23 -2.34
C ASN A 144 5.06 4.50 -3.48
N ALA A 145 4.36 4.17 -4.58
CA ALA A 145 4.96 3.56 -5.75
C ALA A 145 5.98 4.49 -6.41
N LEU A 146 5.63 5.75 -6.65
CA LEU A 146 6.53 6.76 -7.22
C LEU A 146 7.70 7.08 -6.29
N LEU A 147 7.47 7.09 -4.98
CA LEU A 147 8.52 7.25 -3.98
C LEU A 147 9.53 6.09 -4.06
N ALA A 148 9.05 4.84 -4.18
CA ALA A 148 9.90 3.68 -4.31
C ALA A 148 10.78 3.72 -5.57
N GLU A 149 10.24 4.16 -6.71
CA GLU A 149 11.00 4.36 -7.95
C GLU A 149 12.10 5.43 -7.83
N ALA A 150 11.87 6.45 -7.00
CA ALA A 150 12.82 7.54 -6.78
C ALA A 150 13.86 7.23 -5.69
N GLN A 151 13.76 6.10 -5.01
CA GLN A 151 14.74 5.69 -4.00
C GLN A 151 16.07 5.26 -4.65
N ARG A 152 17.19 5.59 -3.98
CA ARG A 152 18.55 5.24 -4.40
C ARG A 152 19.25 4.46 -3.28
N ALA A 153 19.97 3.41 -3.67
CA ALA A 153 20.80 2.69 -2.71
C ALA A 153 21.98 3.56 -2.26
N CYS A 154 22.08 3.78 -0.95
CA CYS A 154 23.17 4.57 -0.36
C CYS A 154 24.45 3.74 -0.12
N CYS A 155 24.34 2.41 0.00
CA CYS A 155 25.45 1.50 0.31
C CYS A 155 25.21 0.12 -0.34
N ALA A 156 26.22 -0.76 -0.25
CA ALA A 156 26.13 -2.10 -0.84
C ALA A 156 25.02 -2.95 -0.22
N ASP A 157 24.86 -2.89 1.10
CA ASP A 157 23.83 -3.63 1.82
C ASP A 157 22.41 -3.17 1.41
N ALA A 158 22.21 -1.85 1.25
CA ALA A 158 20.95 -1.31 0.75
C ALA A 158 20.68 -1.70 -0.70
N ARG A 159 21.72 -1.86 -1.57
CA ARG A 159 21.54 -2.32 -2.95
C ARG A 159 20.98 -3.72 -3.04
N LEU A 160 21.39 -4.61 -2.15
CA LEU A 160 20.89 -5.98 -2.11
C LEU A 160 19.43 -6.03 -1.69
N SER A 161 18.97 -5.02 -0.95
CA SER A 161 17.60 -4.92 -0.43
C SER A 161 16.61 -4.26 -1.39
N ILE A 162 17.09 -3.47 -2.39
CA ILE A 162 16.25 -2.70 -3.31
C ILE A 162 15.80 -3.53 -4.54
N ASN A 163 16.27 -4.75 -4.70
CA ASN A 163 15.99 -5.58 -5.89
C ASN A 163 14.52 -5.94 -6.14
N THR A 164 13.60 -5.51 -5.29
CA THR A 164 12.16 -5.74 -5.43
C THR A 164 11.37 -4.62 -6.12
N ILE A 165 12.04 -3.54 -6.55
CA ILE A 165 11.39 -2.40 -7.23
C ILE A 165 10.89 -2.76 -8.65
N ALA A 166 11.30 -3.90 -9.23
CA ALA A 166 10.81 -4.33 -10.53
C ALA A 166 9.28 -4.47 -10.64
N ASP A 167 8.59 -4.64 -9.53
CA ASP A 167 7.13 -4.75 -9.48
C ASP A 167 6.40 -3.39 -9.50
N ALA A 168 7.10 -2.27 -9.31
CA ALA A 168 6.48 -0.94 -9.28
C ALA A 168 5.99 -0.50 -10.68
N GLN A 169 6.64 -0.97 -11.75
CA GLN A 169 6.25 -0.64 -13.12
C GLN A 169 4.87 -1.18 -13.52
N ASP A 170 4.40 -2.25 -12.88
CA ASP A 170 3.09 -2.85 -13.10
C ASP A 170 2.00 -2.34 -12.14
N PHE A 171 2.36 -1.43 -11.21
CA PHE A 171 1.46 -0.99 -10.15
C PHE A 171 0.15 -0.39 -10.70
N GLY A 172 0.26 0.54 -11.64
CA GLY A 172 -0.91 1.18 -12.27
C GLY A 172 -1.83 0.18 -12.97
N ALA A 173 -1.26 -0.79 -13.70
CA ALA A 173 -2.02 -1.84 -14.37
C ALA A 173 -2.74 -2.75 -13.36
N ARG A 174 -2.09 -3.09 -12.25
CA ARG A 174 -2.67 -3.91 -11.16
C ARG A 174 -3.81 -3.20 -10.45
N ILE A 175 -3.66 -1.89 -10.17
CA ILE A 175 -4.75 -1.07 -9.60
C ILE A 175 -5.92 -0.97 -10.56
N ALA A 176 -5.68 -0.71 -11.84
CA ALA A 176 -6.75 -0.68 -12.84
C ALA A 176 -7.47 -2.04 -12.95
N ALA A 177 -6.73 -3.15 -12.93
CA ALA A 177 -7.31 -4.49 -12.95
C ALA A 177 -8.16 -4.77 -11.69
N MET A 178 -7.71 -4.33 -10.52
CA MET A 178 -8.46 -4.43 -9.27
C MET A 178 -9.80 -3.67 -9.36
N PHE A 179 -9.82 -2.41 -9.81
CA PHE A 179 -11.07 -1.67 -9.99
C PHE A 179 -12.01 -2.31 -11.01
N VAL A 180 -11.47 -2.90 -12.08
CA VAL A 180 -12.28 -3.66 -13.04
C VAL A 180 -12.86 -4.92 -12.40
N ALA A 181 -12.09 -5.63 -11.56
CA ALA A 181 -12.58 -6.80 -10.84
C ALA A 181 -13.71 -6.43 -9.86
N GLU A 182 -13.56 -5.33 -9.11
CA GLU A 182 -14.61 -4.82 -8.21
C GLU A 182 -15.87 -4.40 -8.98
N TRP A 183 -15.71 -3.75 -10.13
CA TRP A 183 -16.83 -3.46 -11.04
C TRP A 183 -17.56 -4.74 -11.46
N GLN A 184 -16.80 -5.77 -11.83
CA GLN A 184 -17.38 -7.04 -12.30
C GLN A 184 -18.08 -7.82 -11.18
N ARG A 185 -17.69 -7.67 -9.92
CA ARG A 185 -18.42 -8.23 -8.78
C ARG A 185 -19.85 -7.69 -8.71
N GLN A 186 -20.04 -6.40 -9.01
CA GLN A 186 -21.36 -5.79 -9.00
C GLN A 186 -22.14 -6.00 -10.30
N ARG A 187 -21.47 -5.94 -11.45
CA ARG A 187 -22.12 -5.90 -12.80
C ARG A 187 -22.03 -7.22 -13.57
N GLY A 188 -21.29 -8.19 -13.07
CA GLY A 188 -21.09 -9.50 -13.71
C GLY A 188 -20.05 -9.48 -14.84
N SER A 189 -19.95 -8.40 -15.62
CA SER A 189 -19.02 -8.30 -16.76
C SER A 189 -18.80 -6.84 -17.18
N GLY A 190 -17.90 -6.64 -18.15
CA GLY A 190 -17.62 -5.33 -18.71
C GLY A 190 -16.58 -4.54 -17.93
N ARG A 191 -16.52 -3.24 -18.23
CA ARG A 191 -15.61 -2.28 -17.60
C ARG A 191 -16.36 -0.98 -17.31
N PRO A 192 -15.97 -0.20 -16.30
CA PRO A 192 -16.54 1.11 -16.05
C PRO A 192 -16.26 2.05 -17.23
N MET A 193 -17.28 2.74 -17.70
CA MET A 193 -17.19 3.76 -18.76
C MET A 193 -17.07 5.16 -18.19
N THR A 194 -17.47 5.34 -16.94
CA THR A 194 -17.40 6.62 -16.22
C THR A 194 -16.92 6.37 -14.81
N ILE A 195 -16.01 7.20 -14.35
CA ILE A 195 -15.45 7.16 -13.00
C ILE A 195 -15.73 8.53 -12.36
N ALA A 196 -16.29 8.53 -11.17
CA ALA A 196 -16.41 9.71 -10.33
C ALA A 196 -15.48 9.56 -9.13
N ILE A 197 -14.70 10.61 -8.85
CA ILE A 197 -13.92 10.73 -7.63
C ILE A 197 -14.70 11.70 -6.72
N VAL A 198 -15.01 11.23 -5.52
CA VAL A 198 -15.71 12.04 -4.52
C VAL A 198 -14.76 12.19 -3.34
N ASP A 199 -14.38 13.42 -3.05
CA ASP A 199 -13.44 13.79 -1.99
C ASP A 199 -13.88 15.13 -1.37
N ASP A 200 -13.37 15.45 -0.18
CA ASP A 200 -13.71 16.69 0.54
C ASP A 200 -12.96 17.91 -0.02
#